data_57c9928499e7f838915c7bb49a47e428
#
_entry.id   57c9928499e7f838915c7bb49a47e428
#
_cell.length_a   1.000
_cell.length_b   1.000
_cell.length_c   1.000
_cell.angle_alpha   90.00
_cell.angle_beta   90.00
_cell.angle_gamma   90.00
#
_symmetry.space_group_name_H-M   'P 1'
#
loop_
_entity.id
_entity.type
_entity.pdbx_description
1 polymer ?
#
loop_
_entity_poly.entity_id
_entity_poly.type
_entity_poly.pdbx_seq_one_letter_code
_entity_poly.pdbx_strand_id
1 'polypeptide(L)'
;MTTSRLSGSLRLGLIGALLLSGCSATIPVTNDPRKALDESSIAISIAGDSRYLPHAGGGVAFYNSETQKWSRIKNVGVRNSPIVYKDKNLYFTDTNSLFTLSDKLHTYPKKTKNDYSEDVYVADDSTIVAIDNYGGDGNGDYLFLVTIVKDGEVREERIKNNLLFTAQCANGSIWGYDKISNYEGTDNQYLHPRNPTFLTRVYPNPSSEKMFSKSLESNTMDGSYIVCAGNRIVKIHDTYPQSITDYQYADLKDIDGSMLEVINVQTGEHTERQITGEASKRVHGKNVPSGAPYAIHAYGDDIWWVHHDGRIISTNIDTAHNTVRFSLKIPEGVKEVSTYYWTEKNLYAMYELQGETYIQAYSVESGELIKTQKIPHYNALLNGREYPSYFVITNEEKFLKN
;
A
#
# COMPACT_ATOMS: atom_id res chain seq x y z
N MET A 1 -75.83 22.45 41.59
CA MET A 1 -75.37 22.69 42.99
C MET A 1 -74.12 21.90 43.21
N THR A 2 -73.13 22.54 43.76
CA THR A 2 -71.85 22.06 44.31
C THR A 2 -70.74 21.68 43.31
N THR A 3 -69.97 22.67 43.06
CA THR A 3 -68.62 22.66 42.52
C THR A 3 -67.62 22.03 43.49
N SER A 4 -66.82 21.09 43.08
CA SER A 4 -65.57 20.73 43.78
C SER A 4 -64.37 20.94 42.86
N ARG A 5 -63.57 21.89 43.25
CA ARG A 5 -62.25 22.15 42.64
C ARG A 5 -61.29 21.07 43.12
N LEU A 6 -60.64 20.43 42.19
CA LEU A 6 -59.46 19.63 42.45
C LEU A 6 -58.22 20.34 41.80
N SER A 7 -57.40 20.85 42.66
CA SER A 7 -56.06 21.37 42.35
C SER A 7 -55.12 20.24 42.04
N GLY A 8 -54.78 20.09 40.76
CA GLY A 8 -53.75 19.18 40.31
C GLY A 8 -52.44 19.93 40.13
N SER A 9 -51.49 19.68 40.99
CA SER A 9 -50.12 20.18 40.96
C SER A 9 -49.41 19.69 39.67
N LEU A 10 -49.11 20.62 38.79
CA LEU A 10 -48.26 20.40 37.63
C LEU A 10 -46.85 20.14 38.11
N ARG A 11 -46.43 18.91 38.19
CA ARG A 11 -44.99 18.59 38.30
C ARG A 11 -44.42 18.75 36.90
N LEU A 12 -43.73 19.85 36.63
CA LEU A 12 -42.79 19.99 35.51
C LEU A 12 -41.67 18.99 35.71
N GLY A 13 -41.80 17.85 35.08
CA GLY A 13 -40.68 16.96 34.84
C GLY A 13 -39.73 17.65 33.85
N LEU A 14 -38.62 18.16 34.32
CA LEU A 14 -37.48 18.53 33.49
C LEU A 14 -36.97 17.23 32.84
N ILE A 15 -37.49 16.91 31.68
CA ILE A 15 -36.84 15.95 30.77
C ILE A 15 -35.63 16.70 30.23
N GLY A 16 -34.52 16.52 30.95
CA GLY A 16 -33.20 16.85 30.41
C GLY A 16 -33.01 16.03 29.12
N ALA A 17 -33.32 16.64 27.99
CA ALA A 17 -32.82 16.18 26.72
C ALA A 17 -31.29 16.24 26.81
N LEU A 18 -30.68 15.13 27.20
CA LEU A 18 -29.32 14.81 26.85
C LEU A 18 -29.28 14.78 25.34
N LEU A 19 -29.09 15.94 24.75
CA LEU A 19 -28.52 16.04 23.41
C LEU A 19 -27.17 15.34 23.52
N LEU A 20 -27.17 14.05 23.30
CA LEU A 20 -26.02 13.34 22.78
C LEU A 20 -25.72 13.99 21.43
N SER A 21 -25.12 15.18 21.47
CA SER A 21 -24.34 15.67 20.38
C SER A 21 -23.24 14.61 20.23
N GLY A 22 -23.49 13.66 19.35
CA GLY A 22 -22.47 12.82 18.78
C GLY A 22 -21.51 13.77 18.05
N CYS A 23 -20.63 14.44 18.82
CA CYS A 23 -19.42 14.98 18.27
C CYS A 23 -18.71 13.77 17.70
N SER A 24 -18.83 13.56 16.39
CA SER A 24 -17.85 12.76 15.68
C SER A 24 -16.51 13.42 16.04
N ALA A 25 -15.73 12.72 16.89
CA ALA A 25 -14.46 13.21 17.34
C ALA A 25 -13.55 13.28 16.10
N THR A 26 -13.55 14.42 15.45
CA THR A 26 -12.66 14.66 14.32
C THR A 26 -11.25 14.75 14.88
N ILE A 27 -10.31 14.06 14.26
CA ILE A 27 -8.91 14.16 14.65
C ILE A 27 -8.48 15.62 14.56
N PRO A 28 -7.88 16.17 15.63
CA PRO A 28 -7.42 17.54 15.64
C PRO A 28 -6.39 17.78 14.53
N VAL A 29 -6.58 18.83 13.75
CA VAL A 29 -5.57 19.29 12.80
C VAL A 29 -4.43 19.91 13.60
N THR A 30 -3.21 19.44 13.35
CA THR A 30 -2.02 19.97 14.02
C THR A 30 -1.56 21.28 13.40
N ASN A 31 -1.14 22.23 14.25
CA ASN A 31 -0.47 23.43 13.84
C ASN A 31 1.06 23.24 13.77
N ASP A 32 1.57 22.15 14.32
CA ASP A 32 2.98 21.79 14.32
C ASP A 32 3.13 20.34 13.83
N PRO A 33 3.18 20.14 12.51
CA PRO A 33 3.31 18.81 11.91
C PRO A 33 4.60 18.10 12.32
N ARG A 34 5.71 18.82 12.48
CA ARG A 34 6.99 18.22 12.87
C ARG A 34 6.93 17.63 14.27
N LYS A 35 6.43 18.41 15.23
CA LYS A 35 6.21 17.92 16.58
C LYS A 35 5.28 16.71 16.60
N ALA A 36 4.20 16.74 15.82
CA ALA A 36 3.28 15.63 15.72
C ALA A 36 3.96 14.34 15.21
N LEU A 37 4.84 14.44 14.22
CA LEU A 37 5.65 13.32 13.73
C LEU A 37 6.63 12.81 14.80
N ASP A 38 7.37 13.69 15.46
CA ASP A 38 8.37 13.34 16.48
C ASP A 38 7.74 12.65 17.71
N GLU A 39 6.52 13.04 18.07
CA GLU A 39 5.77 12.45 19.17
C GLU A 39 5.03 11.17 18.78
N SER A 40 4.85 10.90 17.49
CA SER A 40 4.09 9.74 17.02
C SER A 40 4.90 8.43 17.11
N SER A 41 4.16 7.33 17.17
CA SER A 41 4.69 5.97 16.96
C SER A 41 4.25 5.40 15.61
N ILE A 42 3.15 5.93 15.06
CA ILE A 42 2.58 5.50 13.79
C ILE A 42 2.14 6.74 13.00
N ALA A 43 2.36 6.74 11.70
CA ALA A 43 1.68 7.64 10.79
C ALA A 43 0.84 6.83 9.80
N ILE A 44 -0.40 7.27 9.55
CA ILE A 44 -1.34 6.61 8.65
C ILE A 44 -1.78 7.62 7.59
N SER A 45 -1.62 7.28 6.32
CA SER A 45 -2.16 8.09 5.25
C SER A 45 -3.66 7.87 5.10
N ILE A 46 -4.36 8.97 4.86
CA ILE A 46 -5.82 9.00 4.67
C ILE A 46 -6.08 9.37 3.22
N ALA A 47 -6.67 8.44 2.50
CA ALA A 47 -7.08 8.60 1.11
C ALA A 47 -8.54 9.08 1.01
N GLY A 48 -8.86 9.75 -0.09
CA GLY A 48 -10.23 10.14 -0.42
C GLY A 48 -10.96 9.00 -1.14
N ASP A 49 -12.20 8.76 -0.77
CA ASP A 49 -13.06 7.82 -1.51
C ASP A 49 -13.34 8.38 -2.91
N SER A 50 -13.01 7.61 -3.94
CA SER A 50 -13.13 7.97 -5.35
C SER A 50 -14.54 8.42 -5.76
N ARG A 51 -15.57 7.96 -5.06
CA ARG A 51 -16.98 8.37 -5.30
C ARG A 51 -17.25 9.83 -4.94
N TYR A 52 -16.38 10.43 -4.12
CA TYR A 52 -16.55 11.78 -3.59
C TYR A 52 -15.43 12.74 -4.02
N LEU A 53 -14.44 12.28 -4.79
CA LEU A 53 -13.41 13.16 -5.34
C LEU A 53 -14.04 14.14 -6.34
N PRO A 54 -13.57 15.41 -6.39
CA PRO A 54 -12.45 15.99 -5.65
C PRO A 54 -12.79 16.56 -4.26
N HIS A 55 -13.98 16.28 -3.72
CA HIS A 55 -14.47 16.87 -2.46
C HIS A 55 -14.17 16.02 -1.22
N ALA A 56 -13.58 14.84 -1.41
CA ALA A 56 -13.11 14.04 -0.30
C ALA A 56 -11.89 14.70 0.35
N GLY A 57 -11.86 14.70 1.66
CA GLY A 57 -10.66 15.08 2.41
C GLY A 57 -9.59 14.00 2.32
N GLY A 58 -8.40 14.31 2.82
CA GLY A 58 -7.28 13.39 2.93
C GLY A 58 -6.27 13.88 3.94
N GLY A 59 -5.12 13.25 4.00
CA GLY A 59 -4.03 13.71 4.85
C GLY A 59 -3.18 12.62 5.44
N VAL A 60 -2.46 12.99 6.50
CA VAL A 60 -1.71 12.06 7.32
C VAL A 60 -2.12 12.23 8.77
N ALA A 61 -2.50 11.13 9.40
CA ALA A 61 -2.79 11.06 10.83
C ALA A 61 -1.60 10.47 11.59
N PHE A 62 -1.27 11.09 12.70
CA PHE A 62 -0.21 10.69 13.62
C PHE A 62 -0.82 10.14 14.90
N TYR A 63 -0.42 8.95 15.28
CA TYR A 63 -0.83 8.34 16.54
C TYR A 63 0.34 8.25 17.53
N ASN A 64 0.12 8.80 18.72
CA ASN A 64 1.05 8.68 19.83
C ASN A 64 0.56 7.55 20.74
N SER A 65 1.27 6.41 20.79
CA SER A 65 0.88 5.24 21.57
C SER A 65 0.99 5.45 23.08
N GLU A 66 1.82 6.38 23.55
CA GLU A 66 2.00 6.67 24.96
C GLU A 66 0.80 7.46 25.52
N THR A 67 0.36 8.47 24.79
CA THR A 67 -0.75 9.34 25.20
C THR A 67 -2.09 8.91 24.63
N GLN A 68 -2.11 7.95 23.71
CA GLN A 68 -3.28 7.49 22.93
C GLN A 68 -4.00 8.62 22.19
N LYS A 69 -3.25 9.65 21.77
CA LYS A 69 -3.79 10.81 21.09
C LYS A 69 -3.46 10.80 19.61
N TRP A 70 -4.40 11.36 18.85
CA TRP A 70 -4.27 11.61 17.44
C TRP A 70 -4.05 13.08 17.13
N SER A 71 -3.32 13.34 16.07
CA SER A 71 -3.27 14.61 15.37
C SER A 71 -3.19 14.35 13.85
N ARG A 72 -3.55 15.33 13.02
CA ARG A 72 -3.48 15.13 11.55
C ARG A 72 -2.97 16.37 10.82
N ILE A 73 -2.31 16.13 9.69
CA ILE A 73 -2.21 17.08 8.59
C ILE A 73 -3.43 16.82 7.70
N LYS A 74 -4.18 17.86 7.40
CA LYS A 74 -5.31 17.80 6.46
C LYS A 74 -4.88 18.34 5.11
N ASN A 75 -5.17 17.60 4.04
CA ASN A 75 -4.93 18.00 2.66
C ASN A 75 -6.12 17.65 1.77
N VAL A 76 -5.98 17.83 0.47
CA VAL A 76 -6.95 17.38 -0.53
C VAL A 76 -6.89 15.87 -0.67
N GLY A 77 -8.04 15.22 -0.79
CA GLY A 77 -8.09 13.77 -0.95
C GLY A 77 -7.45 13.32 -2.26
N VAL A 78 -6.76 12.21 -2.20
CA VAL A 78 -6.24 11.47 -3.34
C VAL A 78 -6.55 10.00 -3.13
N ARG A 79 -6.85 9.28 -4.18
CA ARG A 79 -7.01 7.82 -4.11
C ARG A 79 -5.64 7.17 -3.95
N ASN A 80 -5.54 6.14 -3.11
CA ASN A 80 -4.30 5.43 -2.81
C ASN A 80 -3.19 6.31 -2.22
N SER A 81 -3.38 7.14 -1.30
CA SER A 81 -2.40 8.07 -0.71
C SER A 81 -1.13 7.36 -0.16
N PRO A 82 -0.10 7.07 -0.98
CA PRO A 82 1.12 6.42 -0.51
C PRO A 82 1.89 7.32 0.45
N ILE A 83 2.60 6.68 1.38
CA ILE A 83 3.38 7.33 2.43
C ILE A 83 4.72 6.61 2.61
N VAL A 84 5.81 7.37 2.71
CA VAL A 84 7.15 6.84 2.97
C VAL A 84 7.76 7.54 4.16
N TYR A 85 8.33 6.77 5.08
CA TYR A 85 9.12 7.28 6.19
C TYR A 85 10.57 6.82 6.05
N LYS A 86 11.48 7.78 5.89
CA LYS A 86 12.91 7.53 5.70
C LYS A 86 13.71 8.64 6.40
N ASP A 87 14.74 8.28 7.12
CA ASP A 87 15.67 9.20 7.79
C ASP A 87 14.97 10.26 8.65
N LYS A 88 13.94 9.82 9.42
CA LYS A 88 13.09 10.66 10.27
C LYS A 88 12.24 11.69 9.51
N ASN A 89 12.18 11.61 8.19
CA ASN A 89 11.33 12.45 7.36
C ASN A 89 10.16 11.63 6.81
N LEU A 90 9.05 12.33 6.57
CA LEU A 90 7.85 11.75 6.00
C LEU A 90 7.57 12.34 4.63
N TYR A 91 7.26 11.48 3.67
CA TYR A 91 6.98 11.85 2.28
C TYR A 91 5.61 11.33 1.90
N PHE A 92 4.79 12.17 1.32
CA PHE A 92 3.43 11.80 0.90
C PHE A 92 2.91 12.75 -0.19
N THR A 93 1.79 12.41 -0.79
CA THR A 93 1.22 13.19 -1.88
C THR A 93 -0.28 13.39 -1.71
N ASP A 94 -0.81 14.39 -2.40
CA ASP A 94 -2.23 14.57 -2.63
C ASP A 94 -2.52 14.90 -4.11
N THR A 95 -3.75 15.23 -4.44
CA THR A 95 -4.17 15.61 -5.79
C THR A 95 -3.35 16.78 -6.37
N ASN A 96 -2.91 17.72 -5.52
CA ASN A 96 -2.33 18.98 -5.94
C ASN A 96 -0.82 19.09 -5.72
N SER A 97 -0.27 18.28 -4.80
CA SER A 97 1.09 18.52 -4.29
C SER A 97 1.77 17.24 -3.83
N LEU A 98 3.08 17.28 -3.84
CA LEU A 98 3.97 16.37 -3.13
C LEU A 98 4.47 17.10 -1.88
N PHE A 99 4.61 16.36 -0.77
CA PHE A 99 4.97 16.91 0.53
C PHE A 99 6.18 16.21 1.12
N THR A 100 7.01 16.99 1.81
CA THR A 100 8.05 16.48 2.70
C THR A 100 7.87 17.12 4.07
N LEU A 101 7.78 16.30 5.10
CA LEU A 101 7.83 16.73 6.48
C LEU A 101 9.19 16.39 7.06
N SER A 102 10.10 17.37 7.06
CA SER A 102 11.45 17.31 7.64
C SER A 102 11.53 18.17 8.90
N ASP A 103 12.23 19.28 8.88
CA ASP A 103 12.22 20.32 9.92
C ASP A 103 10.86 21.03 10.02
N LYS A 104 10.21 21.16 8.87
CA LYS A 104 8.86 21.69 8.69
C LYS A 104 8.17 21.00 7.50
N LEU A 105 6.90 21.30 7.29
CA LEU A 105 6.16 20.83 6.13
C LEU A 105 6.54 21.66 4.89
N HIS A 106 7.19 21.01 3.93
CA HIS A 106 7.47 21.56 2.60
C HIS A 106 6.40 21.06 1.63
N THR A 107 5.95 21.94 0.76
CA THR A 107 4.91 21.65 -0.24
C THR A 107 5.45 21.95 -1.62
N TYR A 108 5.35 20.99 -2.52
CA TYR A 108 5.79 21.08 -3.91
C TYR A 108 4.57 20.93 -4.82
N PRO A 109 4.03 22.03 -5.36
CA PRO A 109 2.85 21.98 -6.22
C PRO A 109 3.11 21.15 -7.49
N LYS A 110 2.21 20.21 -7.78
CA LYS A 110 2.20 19.48 -9.05
C LYS A 110 1.74 20.42 -10.18
N LYS A 111 2.33 20.27 -11.36
CA LYS A 111 1.89 21.01 -12.57
C LYS A 111 0.56 20.45 -13.07
N THR A 112 0.40 19.14 -12.98
CA THR A 112 -0.81 18.42 -13.37
C THR A 112 -1.48 17.85 -12.13
N LYS A 113 -2.75 18.22 -11.91
CA LYS A 113 -3.55 17.66 -10.82
C LYS A 113 -3.98 16.25 -11.18
N ASN A 114 -3.82 15.32 -10.23
CA ASN A 114 -4.25 13.95 -10.39
C ASN A 114 -4.83 13.41 -9.07
N ASP A 115 -5.95 12.73 -9.14
CA ASP A 115 -6.68 12.20 -8.00
C ASP A 115 -6.37 10.72 -7.70
N TYR A 116 -5.42 10.11 -8.44
CA TYR A 116 -5.01 8.72 -8.24
C TYR A 116 -3.48 8.60 -8.17
N SER A 117 -2.93 8.44 -6.98
CA SER A 117 -1.51 8.21 -6.76
C SER A 117 -1.22 6.73 -6.56
N GLU A 118 -0.17 6.22 -7.19
CA GLU A 118 0.25 4.83 -7.05
C GLU A 118 1.33 4.69 -5.97
N ASP A 119 2.43 5.45 -6.12
CA ASP A 119 3.59 5.33 -5.24
C ASP A 119 4.32 6.65 -5.02
N VAL A 120 5.09 6.70 -3.92
CA VAL A 120 6.06 7.75 -3.62
C VAL A 120 7.38 7.09 -3.22
N TYR A 121 8.49 7.58 -3.78
CA TYR A 121 9.84 7.09 -3.51
C TYR A 121 10.78 8.21 -3.11
N VAL A 122 11.79 7.88 -2.32
CA VAL A 122 12.96 8.73 -2.06
C VAL A 122 14.15 8.11 -2.77
N ALA A 123 14.45 8.60 -3.98
CA ALA A 123 15.41 7.99 -4.89
C ALA A 123 16.87 8.17 -4.43
N ASP A 124 17.16 9.35 -3.92
CA ASP A 124 18.43 9.72 -3.24
C ASP A 124 18.10 10.71 -2.13
N ASP A 125 19.12 11.22 -1.43
CA ASP A 125 18.95 12.07 -0.26
C ASP A 125 18.15 13.36 -0.51
N SER A 126 18.01 13.77 -1.77
CA SER A 126 17.32 15.01 -2.13
C SER A 126 16.20 14.84 -3.17
N THR A 127 16.12 13.66 -3.80
CA THR A 127 15.17 13.44 -4.90
C THR A 127 13.98 12.61 -4.46
N ILE A 128 12.79 13.17 -4.63
CA ILE A 128 11.52 12.53 -4.34
C ILE A 128 10.79 12.29 -5.67
N VAL A 129 10.25 11.10 -5.84
CA VAL A 129 9.53 10.69 -7.05
C VAL A 129 8.13 10.23 -6.66
N ALA A 130 7.11 10.90 -7.17
CA ALA A 130 5.73 10.45 -7.06
C ALA A 130 5.24 9.92 -8.41
N ILE A 131 4.48 8.85 -8.38
CA ILE A 131 3.92 8.18 -9.54
C ILE A 131 2.40 8.23 -9.42
N ASP A 132 1.76 8.88 -10.37
CA ASP A 132 0.32 9.05 -10.40
C ASP A 132 -0.27 8.37 -11.65
N ASN A 133 -1.36 7.65 -11.47
CA ASN A 133 -2.10 7.01 -12.55
C ASN A 133 -3.03 8.04 -13.19
N TYR A 134 -2.72 8.44 -14.43
CA TYR A 134 -3.53 9.43 -15.16
C TYR A 134 -4.70 8.80 -15.94
N GLY A 135 -4.64 7.49 -16.19
CA GLY A 135 -5.64 6.76 -16.96
C GLY A 135 -5.40 6.83 -18.47
N GLY A 136 -6.40 6.51 -19.26
CA GLY A 136 -6.32 6.53 -20.72
C GLY A 136 -6.28 7.94 -21.30
N ASP A 137 -5.52 8.15 -22.37
CA ASP A 137 -5.38 9.44 -23.06
C ASP A 137 -6.50 9.69 -24.12
N GLY A 138 -7.43 8.77 -24.24
CA GLY A 138 -8.50 8.80 -25.25
C GLY A 138 -8.12 8.27 -26.64
N ASN A 139 -6.82 7.99 -26.87
CA ASN A 139 -6.29 7.40 -28.11
C ASN A 139 -5.95 5.92 -27.96
N GLY A 140 -6.24 5.32 -26.79
CA GLY A 140 -5.95 3.93 -26.46
C GLY A 140 -4.65 3.73 -25.67
N ASP A 141 -3.85 4.78 -25.47
CA ASP A 141 -2.66 4.72 -24.60
C ASP A 141 -3.07 4.90 -23.12
N TYR A 142 -2.38 4.20 -22.23
CA TYR A 142 -2.47 4.40 -20.78
C TYR A 142 -1.30 5.26 -20.30
N LEU A 143 -1.60 6.23 -19.46
CA LEU A 143 -0.64 7.24 -19.05
C LEU A 143 -0.39 7.22 -17.54
N PHE A 144 0.89 7.36 -17.19
CA PHE A 144 1.33 7.69 -15.83
C PHE A 144 2.05 9.03 -15.82
N LEU A 145 1.84 9.80 -14.76
CA LEU A 145 2.59 11.01 -14.48
C LEU A 145 3.66 10.71 -13.45
N VAL A 146 4.88 11.11 -13.74
CA VAL A 146 6.02 11.01 -12.83
C VAL A 146 6.41 12.42 -12.40
N THR A 147 6.14 12.77 -11.15
CA THR A 147 6.54 14.03 -10.54
C THR A 147 7.85 13.85 -9.81
N ILE A 148 8.89 14.52 -10.23
CA ILE A 148 10.22 14.48 -9.65
C ILE A 148 10.49 15.81 -8.95
N VAL A 149 10.82 15.76 -7.66
CA VAL A 149 11.26 16.94 -6.89
C VAL A 149 12.72 16.73 -6.53
N LYS A 150 13.58 17.59 -7.03
CA LYS A 150 15.01 17.61 -6.74
C LYS A 150 15.46 19.00 -6.41
N ASP A 151 16.13 19.20 -5.28
CA ASP A 151 16.62 20.51 -4.80
C ASP A 151 15.51 21.60 -4.76
N GLY A 152 14.26 21.18 -4.49
CA GLY A 152 13.08 22.04 -4.46
C GLY A 152 12.45 22.33 -5.81
N GLU A 153 13.06 21.92 -6.91
CA GLU A 153 12.51 22.07 -8.26
C GLU A 153 11.57 20.90 -8.61
N VAL A 154 10.42 21.23 -9.22
CA VAL A 154 9.40 20.26 -9.63
C VAL A 154 9.46 20.06 -11.15
N ARG A 155 9.72 18.83 -11.55
CA ARG A 155 9.66 18.37 -12.94
C ARG A 155 8.59 17.29 -13.07
N GLU A 156 7.80 17.32 -14.15
CA GLU A 156 6.83 16.27 -14.47
C GLU A 156 7.12 15.68 -15.85
N GLU A 157 7.01 14.36 -15.93
CA GLU A 157 7.16 13.58 -17.14
C GLU A 157 5.97 12.63 -17.30
N ARG A 158 5.69 12.24 -18.55
CA ARG A 158 4.64 11.28 -18.88
C ARG A 158 5.24 9.98 -19.38
N ILE A 159 4.74 8.88 -18.87
CA ILE A 159 5.05 7.53 -19.36
C ILE A 159 3.80 6.97 -20.02
N LYS A 160 3.92 6.55 -21.27
CA LYS A 160 2.86 5.89 -22.04
C LYS A 160 2.97 4.38 -21.91
N ASN A 161 2.73 3.85 -20.74
CA ASN A 161 2.64 2.42 -20.46
C ASN A 161 1.72 2.24 -19.25
N ASN A 162 1.08 1.08 -19.16
CA ASN A 162 0.36 0.70 -17.97
C ASN A 162 1.38 0.14 -16.96
N LEU A 163 1.62 0.86 -15.86
CA LEU A 163 2.53 0.41 -14.81
C LEU A 163 1.69 -0.30 -13.74
N LEU A 164 1.65 -1.63 -13.79
CA LEU A 164 0.89 -2.41 -12.80
C LEU A 164 1.52 -2.31 -11.41
N PHE A 165 2.86 -2.33 -11.36
CA PHE A 165 3.61 -2.25 -10.11
C PHE A 165 4.90 -1.47 -10.33
N THR A 166 5.40 -0.85 -9.27
CA THR A 166 6.68 -0.12 -9.29
C THR A 166 7.59 -0.58 -8.16
N ALA A 167 8.90 -0.48 -8.35
CA ALA A 167 9.89 -0.78 -7.31
C ALA A 167 11.13 0.09 -7.45
N GLN A 168 11.71 0.46 -6.31
CA GLN A 168 12.98 1.16 -6.22
C GLN A 168 14.12 0.19 -5.96
N CYS A 169 15.20 0.29 -6.73
CA CYS A 169 16.42 -0.48 -6.57
C CYS A 169 17.44 0.22 -5.66
N ALA A 170 18.44 -0.54 -5.18
CA ALA A 170 19.46 -0.02 -4.26
C ALA A 170 20.28 1.15 -4.84
N ASN A 171 20.42 1.21 -6.16
CA ASN A 171 21.09 2.33 -6.85
C ASN A 171 20.22 3.57 -7.03
N GLY A 172 19.04 3.60 -6.40
CA GLY A 172 18.06 4.69 -6.48
C GLY A 172 17.19 4.67 -7.73
N SER A 173 17.45 3.82 -8.73
CA SER A 173 16.59 3.72 -9.91
C SER A 173 15.22 3.15 -9.55
N ILE A 174 14.17 3.66 -10.23
CA ILE A 174 12.80 3.20 -10.06
C ILE A 174 12.31 2.62 -11.38
N TRP A 175 11.71 1.47 -11.32
CA TRP A 175 11.22 0.70 -12.46
C TRP A 175 9.74 0.35 -12.30
N GLY A 176 9.01 0.49 -13.39
CA GLY A 176 7.65 0.00 -13.51
C GLY A 176 7.64 -1.33 -14.25
N TYR A 177 6.77 -2.23 -13.82
CA TYR A 177 6.57 -3.56 -14.40
C TYR A 177 5.18 -3.65 -15.00
N ASP A 178 5.09 -4.26 -16.22
CA ASP A 178 3.82 -4.57 -16.85
C ASP A 178 3.95 -5.78 -17.79
N LYS A 179 2.80 -6.26 -18.25
CA LYS A 179 2.68 -7.20 -19.37
C LYS A 179 2.18 -6.49 -20.62
N ILE A 180 2.71 -6.87 -21.76
CA ILE A 180 2.17 -6.40 -23.04
C ILE A 180 0.74 -6.94 -23.17
N SER A 181 -0.23 -6.07 -23.03
CA SER A 181 -1.60 -6.37 -23.41
C SER A 181 -1.76 -6.10 -24.89
N ASN A 182 -2.29 -7.05 -25.65
CA ASN A 182 -2.70 -6.78 -27.04
C ASN A 182 -3.97 -5.91 -26.99
N TYR A 183 -3.79 -4.61 -26.91
CA TYR A 183 -4.89 -3.62 -26.87
C TYR A 183 -5.56 -3.40 -28.23
N GLU A 184 -5.21 -4.16 -29.24
CA GLU A 184 -5.87 -4.09 -30.54
C GLU A 184 -7.18 -4.89 -30.54
N GLY A 185 -8.25 -4.21 -30.08
CA GLY A 185 -9.64 -4.59 -30.39
C GLY A 185 -10.34 -5.50 -29.39
N THR A 186 -11.24 -4.93 -28.68
CA THR A 186 -12.60 -5.34 -28.30
C THR A 186 -12.90 -6.54 -27.41
N ASP A 187 -12.03 -7.50 -27.13
CA ASP A 187 -12.39 -8.63 -26.27
C ASP A 187 -11.25 -8.97 -25.29
N ASN A 188 -11.47 -8.67 -24.02
CA ASN A 188 -10.90 -9.30 -22.80
C ASN A 188 -9.54 -10.05 -22.89
N GLN A 189 -8.65 -9.66 -23.79
CA GLN A 189 -7.33 -10.25 -23.98
C GLN A 189 -6.32 -9.79 -22.92
N TYR A 190 -6.77 -9.14 -21.88
CA TYR A 190 -5.96 -8.68 -20.75
C TYR A 190 -5.15 -9.77 -20.05
N LEU A 191 -5.45 -11.01 -20.34
CA LEU A 191 -4.98 -12.13 -19.55
C LEU A 191 -4.43 -13.28 -20.38
N HIS A 192 -3.85 -13.00 -21.57
CA HIS A 192 -3.19 -14.09 -22.25
C HIS A 192 -1.98 -14.53 -21.41
N PRO A 193 -1.88 -15.81 -21.01
CA PRO A 193 -0.91 -16.33 -20.06
C PRO A 193 0.55 -16.08 -20.44
N ARG A 194 0.82 -15.93 -21.72
CA ARG A 194 2.17 -15.83 -22.26
C ARG A 194 2.52 -14.45 -22.82
N ASN A 195 1.75 -13.42 -22.48
CA ASN A 195 2.11 -12.08 -22.91
C ASN A 195 3.48 -11.70 -22.36
N PRO A 196 4.35 -11.09 -23.18
CA PRO A 196 5.65 -10.64 -22.72
C PRO A 196 5.51 -9.69 -21.54
N THR A 197 6.34 -9.90 -20.53
CA THR A 197 6.58 -8.95 -19.46
C THR A 197 7.68 -7.98 -19.84
N PHE A 198 7.67 -6.78 -19.29
CA PHE A 198 8.71 -5.78 -19.54
C PHE A 198 8.87 -4.84 -18.38
N LEU A 199 9.98 -4.12 -18.36
CA LEU A 199 10.21 -3.00 -17.46
C LEU A 199 10.17 -1.66 -18.20
N THR A 200 9.68 -0.66 -17.50
CA THR A 200 9.70 0.75 -17.91
C THR A 200 10.51 1.53 -16.89
N ARG A 201 11.48 2.32 -17.34
CA ARG A 201 12.24 3.16 -16.42
C ARG A 201 11.45 4.38 -16.00
N VAL A 202 11.21 4.49 -14.68
CA VAL A 202 10.50 5.61 -14.07
C VAL A 202 11.47 6.68 -13.57
N TYR A 203 12.65 6.27 -13.06
CA TYR A 203 13.70 7.18 -12.60
C TYR A 203 15.07 6.48 -12.66
N PRO A 204 16.18 7.19 -12.95
CA PRO A 204 16.23 8.52 -13.55
C PRO A 204 15.80 8.50 -15.02
N ASN A 205 15.44 9.64 -15.56
CA ASN A 205 15.04 9.82 -16.96
C ASN A 205 13.87 8.91 -17.35
N PRO A 206 12.64 9.28 -16.96
CA PRO A 206 11.43 8.55 -17.32
C PRO A 206 11.35 8.25 -18.82
N SER A 207 10.94 7.05 -19.18
CA SER A 207 10.88 6.58 -20.55
C SER A 207 9.61 5.77 -20.78
N SER A 208 9.04 5.85 -21.98
CA SER A 208 7.96 4.97 -22.43
C SER A 208 8.48 3.73 -23.15
N GLU A 209 9.78 3.53 -23.20
CA GLU A 209 10.40 2.35 -23.80
C GLU A 209 10.12 1.10 -22.95
N LYS A 210 9.69 0.02 -23.61
CA LYS A 210 9.50 -1.30 -23.02
C LYS A 210 10.84 -2.03 -23.00
N MET A 211 11.55 -1.97 -21.88
CA MET A 211 12.88 -2.54 -21.72
C MET A 211 12.80 -3.99 -21.22
N PHE A 212 13.79 -4.79 -21.57
CA PHE A 212 13.93 -6.18 -21.11
C PHE A 212 12.71 -7.06 -21.36
N SER A 213 12.00 -6.82 -22.48
CA SER A 213 10.79 -7.55 -22.84
C SER A 213 11.09 -9.02 -23.12
N LYS A 214 10.37 -9.92 -22.46
CA LYS A 214 10.48 -11.38 -22.64
C LYS A 214 9.12 -12.04 -22.48
N SER A 215 8.80 -12.99 -23.38
CA SER A 215 7.67 -13.90 -23.17
C SER A 215 8.01 -14.91 -22.09
N LEU A 216 7.11 -15.10 -21.14
CA LEU A 216 7.26 -16.13 -20.10
C LEU A 216 6.99 -17.51 -20.70
N GLU A 217 7.72 -18.52 -20.24
CA GLU A 217 7.56 -19.91 -20.68
C GLU A 217 6.33 -20.56 -20.04
N SER A 218 6.05 -20.15 -18.80
CA SER A 218 4.94 -20.68 -18.01
C SER A 218 3.66 -19.88 -18.22
N ASN A 219 2.51 -20.55 -18.05
CA ASN A 219 1.23 -19.87 -17.93
C ASN A 219 1.15 -19.20 -16.57
N THR A 220 1.25 -17.87 -16.54
CA THR A 220 1.29 -17.12 -15.28
C THR A 220 0.17 -16.10 -15.19
N MET A 221 -0.36 -15.89 -14.00
CA MET A 221 -1.27 -14.80 -13.68
C MET A 221 -0.59 -13.80 -12.74
N ASP A 222 -0.82 -12.52 -12.98
CA ASP A 222 -0.30 -11.47 -12.10
C ASP A 222 -1.06 -11.45 -10.77
N GLY A 223 -0.34 -11.63 -9.69
CA GLY A 223 -0.95 -11.72 -8.37
C GLY A 223 -0.14 -11.11 -7.24
N SER A 224 1.06 -10.61 -7.50
CA SER A 224 1.90 -10.03 -6.44
C SER A 224 2.59 -8.75 -6.89
N TYR A 225 2.90 -7.91 -5.93
CA TYR A 225 3.76 -6.75 -6.11
C TYR A 225 5.16 -7.18 -6.54
N ILE A 226 5.92 -6.24 -7.08
CA ILE A 226 7.34 -6.42 -7.37
C ILE A 226 8.18 -5.84 -6.23
N VAL A 227 9.41 -6.32 -6.13
CA VAL A 227 10.43 -5.74 -5.26
C VAL A 227 11.76 -5.69 -5.99
N CYS A 228 12.63 -4.76 -5.65
CA CYS A 228 14.00 -4.76 -6.15
C CYS A 228 14.98 -5.18 -5.06
N ALA A 229 15.70 -6.28 -5.29
CA ALA A 229 16.79 -6.77 -4.45
C ALA A 229 18.12 -6.39 -5.11
N GLY A 230 18.83 -5.43 -4.54
CA GLY A 230 20.00 -4.83 -5.18
C GLY A 230 19.62 -4.14 -6.51
N ASN A 231 19.97 -4.76 -7.64
CA ASN A 231 19.63 -4.31 -8.99
C ASN A 231 18.74 -5.33 -9.74
N ARG A 232 18.08 -6.21 -9.02
CA ARG A 232 17.24 -7.27 -9.58
C ARG A 232 15.78 -7.00 -9.21
N ILE A 233 14.95 -6.69 -10.22
CA ILE A 233 13.50 -6.68 -10.06
C ILE A 233 13.04 -8.12 -9.96
N VAL A 234 12.28 -8.42 -8.93
CA VAL A 234 11.81 -9.77 -8.61
C VAL A 234 10.30 -9.76 -8.48
N LYS A 235 9.66 -10.75 -9.09
CA LYS A 235 8.23 -10.98 -9.01
C LYS A 235 7.92 -12.46 -8.80
N ILE A 236 6.87 -12.74 -8.04
CA ILE A 236 6.31 -14.08 -7.91
C ILE A 236 5.00 -14.14 -8.69
N HIS A 237 4.91 -15.11 -9.59
CA HIS A 237 3.70 -15.41 -10.34
C HIS A 237 3.08 -16.71 -9.86
N ASP A 238 1.76 -16.79 -9.93
CA ASP A 238 1.05 -18.07 -9.87
C ASP A 238 1.11 -18.73 -11.24
N THR A 239 1.30 -20.04 -11.27
CA THR A 239 1.29 -20.83 -12.49
C THR A 239 0.03 -21.67 -12.58
N TYR A 240 -0.39 -21.90 -13.82
CA TYR A 240 -1.56 -22.67 -14.17
C TYR A 240 -1.21 -23.73 -15.20
N PRO A 241 -1.93 -24.88 -15.24
CA PRO A 241 -1.77 -25.88 -16.28
C PRO A 241 -1.86 -25.27 -17.70
N GLN A 242 -1.06 -25.78 -18.61
CA GLN A 242 -1.07 -25.31 -20.00
C GLN A 242 -2.40 -25.50 -20.72
N SER A 243 -3.29 -26.32 -20.19
CA SER A 243 -4.66 -26.53 -20.69
C SER A 243 -5.56 -25.31 -20.44
N ILE A 244 -5.19 -24.41 -19.51
CA ILE A 244 -5.94 -23.20 -19.26
C ILE A 244 -5.42 -22.15 -20.23
N THR A 245 -6.22 -21.87 -21.25
CA THR A 245 -5.91 -20.89 -22.31
C THR A 245 -6.61 -19.56 -22.11
N ASP A 246 -7.60 -19.50 -21.22
CA ASP A 246 -8.38 -18.31 -20.90
C ASP A 246 -8.51 -18.17 -19.38
N TYR A 247 -7.91 -17.12 -18.83
CA TYR A 247 -7.93 -16.84 -17.39
C TYR A 247 -9.27 -16.35 -16.84
N GLN A 248 -10.19 -15.92 -17.67
CA GLN A 248 -11.54 -15.58 -17.21
C GLN A 248 -12.23 -16.78 -16.55
N TYR A 249 -11.77 -17.99 -16.89
CA TYR A 249 -12.27 -19.25 -16.34
C TYR A 249 -11.29 -19.96 -15.40
N ALA A 250 -10.08 -19.38 -15.19
CA ALA A 250 -9.13 -19.92 -14.25
C ALA A 250 -9.61 -19.63 -12.82
N ASP A 251 -9.90 -20.70 -12.09
CA ASP A 251 -10.16 -20.59 -10.65
C ASP A 251 -8.82 -20.65 -9.90
N LEU A 252 -8.75 -19.97 -8.78
CA LEU A 252 -7.60 -20.04 -7.88
C LEU A 252 -7.27 -21.49 -7.42
N LYS A 253 -8.24 -22.39 -7.45
CA LYS A 253 -8.02 -23.84 -7.22
C LYS A 253 -7.17 -24.52 -8.30
N ASP A 254 -7.08 -23.90 -9.50
CA ASP A 254 -6.37 -24.44 -10.65
C ASP A 254 -4.89 -24.05 -10.64
N ILE A 255 -4.43 -23.29 -9.65
CA ILE A 255 -3.01 -22.96 -9.47
C ILE A 255 -2.23 -24.27 -9.22
N ASP A 256 -1.25 -24.54 -10.08
CA ASP A 256 -0.42 -25.73 -10.01
C ASP A 256 0.98 -25.49 -9.43
N GLY A 257 1.41 -24.22 -9.33
CA GLY A 257 2.69 -23.83 -8.78
C GLY A 257 2.89 -22.34 -8.67
N SER A 258 4.13 -21.94 -8.47
CA SER A 258 4.57 -20.54 -8.51
C SER A 258 5.93 -20.43 -9.19
N MET A 259 6.13 -19.33 -9.92
CA MET A 259 7.38 -19.00 -10.61
C MET A 259 7.99 -17.74 -10.03
N LEU A 260 9.31 -17.72 -9.99
CA LEU A 260 10.12 -16.55 -9.68
C LEU A 260 10.63 -15.96 -11.00
N GLU A 261 10.21 -14.75 -11.31
CA GLU A 261 10.74 -13.96 -12.40
C GLU A 261 11.76 -12.96 -11.85
N VAL A 262 12.94 -12.90 -12.47
CA VAL A 262 14.03 -12.03 -12.07
C VAL A 262 14.59 -11.29 -13.29
N ILE A 263 14.61 -9.96 -13.19
CA ILE A 263 15.15 -9.08 -14.25
C ILE A 263 16.27 -8.23 -13.65
N ASN A 264 17.49 -8.43 -14.10
CA ASN A 264 18.62 -7.59 -13.71
C ASN A 264 18.61 -6.30 -14.54
N VAL A 265 18.35 -5.17 -13.88
CA VAL A 265 18.20 -3.87 -14.57
C VAL A 265 19.50 -3.28 -15.11
N GLN A 266 20.66 -3.83 -14.73
CA GLN A 266 21.98 -3.40 -15.24
C GLN A 266 22.41 -4.20 -16.45
N THR A 267 22.23 -5.53 -16.42
CA THR A 267 22.70 -6.44 -17.47
C THR A 267 21.62 -6.76 -18.49
N GLY A 268 20.35 -6.58 -18.15
CA GLY A 268 19.21 -7.01 -18.96
C GLY A 268 18.96 -8.53 -18.89
N GLU A 269 19.68 -9.25 -18.03
CA GLU A 269 19.41 -10.68 -17.83
C GLU A 269 18.01 -10.86 -17.24
N HIS A 270 17.22 -11.71 -17.93
CA HIS A 270 15.83 -11.98 -17.58
C HIS A 270 15.63 -13.49 -17.43
N THR A 271 15.39 -13.94 -16.24
CA THR A 271 15.25 -15.36 -15.90
C THR A 271 13.90 -15.66 -15.27
N GLU A 272 13.44 -16.89 -15.47
CA GLU A 272 12.23 -17.46 -14.90
C GLU A 272 12.60 -18.82 -14.29
N ARG A 273 12.19 -19.08 -13.04
CA ARG A 273 12.49 -20.31 -12.34
C ARG A 273 11.27 -20.80 -11.58
N GLN A 274 11.02 -22.12 -11.64
CA GLN A 274 10.00 -22.76 -10.80
C GLN A 274 10.38 -22.62 -9.33
N ILE A 275 9.48 -22.12 -8.51
CA ILE A 275 9.67 -22.09 -7.06
C ILE A 275 9.57 -23.52 -6.52
N THR A 276 10.55 -23.89 -5.72
CA THR A 276 10.64 -25.19 -5.05
C THR A 276 10.68 -25.03 -3.53
N GLY A 277 10.42 -26.10 -2.78
CA GLY A 277 10.49 -26.08 -1.31
C GLY A 277 9.12 -26.25 -0.66
N GLU A 278 9.00 -25.78 0.60
CA GLU A 278 7.85 -26.08 1.48
C GLU A 278 6.54 -25.41 1.07
N ALA A 279 6.61 -24.34 0.28
CA ALA A 279 5.44 -23.55 -0.14
C ALA A 279 5.47 -23.29 -1.66
N SER A 280 5.77 -24.33 -2.44
CA SER A 280 5.85 -24.24 -3.90
C SER A 280 4.50 -24.03 -4.59
N LYS A 281 3.38 -24.17 -3.86
CA LYS A 281 2.03 -23.86 -4.34
C LYS A 281 1.39 -22.83 -3.45
N ARG A 282 0.74 -21.84 -4.05
CA ARG A 282 -0.19 -21.01 -3.32
C ARG A 282 -1.37 -21.88 -2.89
N VAL A 283 -1.54 -22.04 -1.59
CA VAL A 283 -2.72 -22.72 -1.06
C VAL A 283 -3.76 -21.65 -0.78
N HIS A 284 -4.99 -21.86 -1.27
CA HIS A 284 -6.13 -21.03 -0.90
C HIS A 284 -6.33 -21.09 0.60
N GLY A 285 -5.79 -20.12 1.30
CA GLY A 285 -6.08 -19.83 2.68
C GLY A 285 -7.16 -18.76 2.79
N LYS A 286 -7.94 -18.84 3.83
CA LYS A 286 -8.94 -17.85 4.16
C LYS A 286 -8.22 -16.53 4.49
N ASN A 287 -8.50 -15.47 3.71
CA ASN A 287 -8.47 -14.10 4.21
C ASN A 287 -7.13 -13.40 4.53
N VAL A 288 -6.00 -13.83 3.97
CA VAL A 288 -4.78 -13.02 4.02
C VAL A 288 -4.42 -12.60 2.60
N PRO A 289 -4.60 -11.32 2.23
CA PRO A 289 -4.32 -10.91 0.86
C PRO A 289 -2.80 -10.92 0.62
N SER A 290 -2.35 -11.85 -0.19
CA SER A 290 -1.00 -11.80 -0.78
C SER A 290 -0.86 -10.62 -1.75
N GLY A 291 -1.96 -10.02 -2.16
CA GLY A 291 -2.03 -8.81 -2.97
C GLY A 291 -2.13 -7.52 -2.17
N ALA A 292 -2.00 -7.56 -0.82
CA ALA A 292 -1.95 -6.34 -0.04
C ALA A 292 -0.67 -5.54 -0.34
N PRO A 293 -0.72 -4.21 -0.32
CA PRO A 293 0.46 -3.38 -0.44
C PRO A 293 1.56 -3.83 0.52
N TYR A 294 2.79 -3.89 -0.01
CA TYR A 294 3.98 -4.29 0.76
C TYR A 294 3.94 -5.72 1.32
N ALA A 295 3.19 -6.63 0.70
CA ALA A 295 3.20 -8.05 1.05
C ALA A 295 4.52 -8.77 0.66
N ILE A 296 5.44 -8.09 -0.02
CA ILE A 296 6.75 -8.60 -0.45
C ILE A 296 7.85 -7.63 -0.04
N HIS A 297 9.00 -8.14 0.39
CA HIS A 297 10.16 -7.36 0.80
C HIS A 297 11.46 -8.09 0.48
N ALA A 298 12.55 -7.35 0.22
CA ALA A 298 13.86 -7.93 -0.07
C ALA A 298 14.78 -7.87 1.15
N TYR A 299 15.40 -9.00 1.49
CA TYR A 299 16.46 -9.11 2.50
C TYR A 299 17.68 -9.82 1.91
N GLY A 300 18.67 -9.04 1.50
CA GLY A 300 19.85 -9.59 0.84
C GLY A 300 19.52 -10.30 -0.46
N ASP A 301 19.88 -11.58 -0.55
CA ASP A 301 19.60 -12.43 -1.71
C ASP A 301 18.28 -13.21 -1.60
N ASP A 302 17.48 -12.93 -0.59
CA ASP A 302 16.17 -13.52 -0.40
C ASP A 302 15.09 -12.46 -0.57
N ILE A 303 13.96 -12.88 -1.13
CA ILE A 303 12.71 -12.13 -1.01
C ILE A 303 11.83 -12.79 0.02
N TRP A 304 11.20 -11.97 0.85
CA TRP A 304 10.24 -12.41 1.84
C TRP A 304 8.85 -11.96 1.43
N TRP A 305 7.90 -12.85 1.50
CA TRP A 305 6.55 -12.56 1.07
C TRP A 305 5.51 -13.25 1.93
N VAL A 306 4.31 -12.68 1.93
CA VAL A 306 3.17 -13.19 2.68
C VAL A 306 2.39 -14.15 1.79
N HIS A 307 2.29 -15.39 2.25
CA HIS A 307 1.46 -16.40 1.62
C HIS A 307 -0.02 -16.24 2.01
N HIS A 308 -0.94 -16.74 1.20
CA HIS A 308 -2.38 -16.60 1.43
C HIS A 308 -2.88 -17.17 2.75
N ASP A 309 -2.20 -18.15 3.31
CA ASP A 309 -2.55 -18.76 4.60
C ASP A 309 -1.90 -18.08 5.80
N GLY A 310 -1.24 -16.94 5.56
CA GLY A 310 -0.56 -16.17 6.60
C GLY A 310 0.85 -16.62 6.92
N ARG A 311 1.40 -17.61 6.20
CA ARG A 311 2.82 -17.96 6.33
C ARG A 311 3.69 -16.86 5.73
N ILE A 312 4.79 -16.57 6.38
CA ILE A 312 5.86 -15.75 5.84
C ILE A 312 6.90 -16.67 5.24
N ILE A 313 7.18 -16.47 3.97
CA ILE A 313 8.05 -17.33 3.18
C ILE A 313 9.23 -16.50 2.71
N SER A 314 10.44 -17.03 2.84
CA SER A 314 11.60 -16.51 2.12
C SER A 314 11.86 -17.36 0.89
N THR A 315 12.18 -16.72 -0.23
CA THR A 315 12.57 -17.37 -1.47
C THR A 315 13.92 -16.83 -1.90
N ASN A 316 14.90 -17.69 -2.06
CA ASN A 316 16.21 -17.28 -2.54
C ASN A 316 16.13 -16.93 -4.03
N ILE A 317 16.68 -15.78 -4.41
CA ILE A 317 16.53 -15.22 -5.76
C ILE A 317 17.29 -16.06 -6.80
N ASP A 318 18.42 -16.66 -6.42
CA ASP A 318 19.28 -17.39 -7.37
C ASP A 318 18.82 -18.83 -7.58
N THR A 319 18.27 -19.47 -6.56
CA THR A 319 17.88 -20.89 -6.60
C THR A 319 16.38 -21.09 -6.73
N ALA A 320 15.57 -20.06 -6.49
CA ALA A 320 14.12 -20.13 -6.37
C ALA A 320 13.64 -21.16 -5.31
N HIS A 321 14.52 -21.51 -4.36
CA HIS A 321 14.14 -22.37 -3.24
C HIS A 321 13.52 -21.53 -2.12
N ASN A 322 12.37 -21.96 -1.63
CA ASN A 322 11.69 -21.29 -0.54
C ASN A 322 11.73 -22.05 0.78
N THR A 323 11.59 -21.29 1.84
CA THR A 323 11.52 -21.80 3.22
C THR A 323 10.44 -21.04 3.98
N VAL A 324 9.60 -21.76 4.71
CA VAL A 324 8.65 -21.13 5.65
C VAL A 324 9.42 -20.59 6.84
N ARG A 325 9.33 -19.30 7.09
CA ARG A 325 9.99 -18.64 8.22
C ARG A 325 9.15 -18.70 9.48
N PHE A 326 7.91 -18.26 9.37
CA PHE A 326 6.93 -18.31 10.47
C PHE A 326 5.51 -18.11 9.91
N SER A 327 4.52 -18.14 10.80
CA SER A 327 3.13 -17.84 10.44
C SER A 327 2.62 -16.67 11.25
N LEU A 328 1.86 -15.78 10.60
CA LEU A 328 1.16 -14.70 11.26
C LEU A 328 0.07 -15.28 12.19
N LYS A 329 -0.02 -14.75 13.39
CA LYS A 329 -1.05 -15.12 14.39
C LYS A 329 -2.29 -14.22 14.21
N ILE A 330 -2.89 -14.28 13.03
CA ILE A 330 -4.09 -13.49 12.73
C ILE A 330 -5.28 -14.08 13.47
N PRO A 331 -6.03 -13.28 14.28
CA PRO A 331 -7.18 -13.77 15.04
C PRO A 331 -8.30 -14.28 14.13
N GLU A 332 -9.08 -15.23 14.65
CA GLU A 332 -10.29 -15.69 13.99
C GLU A 332 -11.28 -14.52 13.83
N GLY A 333 -11.94 -14.44 12.67
CA GLY A 333 -12.88 -13.37 12.34
C GLY A 333 -12.28 -12.17 11.62
N VAL A 334 -10.95 -12.09 11.49
CA VAL A 334 -10.31 -11.13 10.59
C VAL A 334 -10.63 -11.52 9.14
N LYS A 335 -11.20 -10.59 8.39
CA LYS A 335 -11.54 -10.82 6.98
C LYS A 335 -10.33 -10.72 6.08
N GLU A 336 -9.47 -9.73 6.34
CA GLU A 336 -8.26 -9.48 5.56
C GLU A 336 -7.24 -8.68 6.38
N VAL A 337 -5.98 -8.77 5.99
CA VAL A 337 -4.92 -7.86 6.42
C VAL A 337 -4.88 -6.73 5.39
N SER A 338 -5.06 -5.50 5.82
CA SER A 338 -5.22 -4.35 4.92
C SER A 338 -3.91 -3.96 4.25
N THR A 339 -2.79 -4.02 4.98
CA THR A 339 -1.46 -3.65 4.48
C THR A 339 -0.37 -4.13 5.44
N TYR A 340 0.87 -4.17 4.93
CA TYR A 340 2.06 -4.53 5.69
C TYR A 340 3.06 -3.39 5.70
N TYR A 341 3.93 -3.40 6.70
CA TYR A 341 5.10 -2.52 6.78
C TYR A 341 6.30 -3.31 7.30
N TRP A 342 7.41 -3.23 6.57
CA TRP A 342 8.63 -3.96 6.90
C TRP A 342 9.72 -3.00 7.35
N THR A 343 10.47 -3.42 8.36
CA THR A 343 11.74 -2.80 8.74
C THR A 343 12.82 -3.88 8.74
N GLU A 344 14.06 -3.51 8.99
CA GLU A 344 15.14 -4.50 9.09
C GLU A 344 14.89 -5.57 10.16
N LYS A 345 14.14 -5.23 11.21
CA LYS A 345 13.94 -6.08 12.40
C LYS A 345 12.54 -6.66 12.50
N ASN A 346 11.54 -5.98 11.98
CA ASN A 346 10.15 -6.29 12.27
C ASN A 346 9.26 -6.24 11.02
N LEU A 347 8.27 -7.12 11.03
CA LEU A 347 7.10 -7.08 10.15
C LEU A 347 5.89 -6.57 10.92
N TYR A 348 5.21 -5.60 10.38
CA TYR A 348 3.95 -5.08 10.92
C TYR A 348 2.80 -5.42 9.97
N ALA A 349 1.69 -5.93 10.53
CA ALA A 349 0.48 -6.28 9.79
C ALA A 349 -0.71 -5.52 10.37
N MET A 350 -1.40 -4.73 9.55
CA MET A 350 -2.59 -3.98 9.93
C MET A 350 -3.85 -4.70 9.47
N TYR A 351 -4.82 -4.89 10.37
CA TYR A 351 -6.08 -5.55 10.07
C TYR A 351 -7.24 -4.96 10.86
N GLU A 352 -8.46 -5.26 10.42
CA GLU A 352 -9.69 -4.92 11.13
C GLU A 352 -10.32 -6.17 11.75
N LEU A 353 -10.73 -6.06 13.01
CA LEU A 353 -11.48 -7.10 13.72
C LEU A 353 -12.64 -6.45 14.47
N GLN A 354 -13.88 -6.86 14.15
CA GLN A 354 -15.11 -6.36 14.79
C GLN A 354 -15.24 -4.83 14.76
N GLY A 355 -14.82 -4.19 13.66
CA GLY A 355 -14.88 -2.74 13.48
C GLY A 355 -13.78 -1.96 14.20
N GLU A 356 -12.79 -2.64 14.76
CA GLU A 356 -11.64 -2.05 15.42
C GLU A 356 -10.37 -2.37 14.65
N THR A 357 -9.46 -1.42 14.56
CA THR A 357 -8.17 -1.61 13.86
C THR A 357 -7.08 -2.04 14.80
N TYR A 358 -6.27 -2.96 14.34
CA TYR A 358 -5.12 -3.50 15.06
C TYR A 358 -3.87 -3.50 14.18
N ILE A 359 -2.71 -3.34 14.82
CA ILE A 359 -1.41 -3.60 14.21
C ILE A 359 -0.70 -4.64 15.06
N GLN A 360 -0.27 -5.72 14.41
CA GLN A 360 0.61 -6.74 15.01
C GLN A 360 2.05 -6.52 14.54
N ALA A 361 2.99 -6.62 15.48
CA ALA A 361 4.43 -6.60 15.21
C ALA A 361 5.02 -7.97 15.43
N TYR A 362 5.80 -8.43 14.47
CA TYR A 362 6.52 -9.71 14.49
C TYR A 362 8.03 -9.47 14.36
N SER A 363 8.84 -10.18 15.12
CA SER A 363 10.28 -10.23 14.88
C SER A 363 10.57 -10.95 13.56
N VAL A 364 11.31 -10.32 12.66
CA VAL A 364 11.75 -10.98 11.41
C VAL A 364 12.72 -12.11 11.73
N GLU A 365 13.58 -11.96 12.74
CA GLU A 365 14.58 -12.96 13.13
C GLU A 365 13.94 -14.22 13.73
N SER A 366 13.05 -14.07 14.73
CA SER A 366 12.48 -15.21 15.47
C SER A 366 11.08 -15.63 14.99
N GLY A 367 10.37 -14.78 14.25
CA GLY A 367 8.98 -14.98 13.88
C GLY A 367 7.99 -14.82 15.04
N GLU A 368 8.47 -14.38 16.20
CA GLU A 368 7.61 -14.18 17.37
C GLU A 368 6.69 -12.97 17.20
N LEU A 369 5.43 -13.14 17.60
CA LEU A 369 4.53 -11.99 17.79
C LEU A 369 4.98 -11.20 19.01
N ILE A 370 5.57 -10.03 18.76
CA ILE A 370 6.08 -9.14 19.81
C ILE A 370 4.93 -8.38 20.47
N LYS A 371 3.99 -7.90 19.66
CA LYS A 371 2.92 -7.03 20.15
C LYS A 371 1.68 -7.07 19.25
N THR A 372 0.53 -6.90 19.89
CA THR A 372 -0.74 -6.54 19.24
C THR A 372 -1.21 -5.21 19.82
N GLN A 373 -1.23 -4.18 18.99
CA GLN A 373 -1.68 -2.84 19.37
C GLN A 373 -3.06 -2.57 18.77
N LYS A 374 -4.06 -2.35 19.63
CA LYS A 374 -5.32 -1.75 19.19
C LYS A 374 -5.09 -0.27 18.89
N ILE A 375 -5.59 0.19 17.75
CA ILE A 375 -5.54 1.59 17.33
C ILE A 375 -6.89 2.23 17.65
N PRO A 376 -7.04 2.92 18.80
CA PRO A 376 -8.32 3.42 19.25
C PRO A 376 -8.83 4.56 18.36
N HIS A 377 -10.14 4.63 18.22
CA HIS A 377 -10.82 5.69 17.47
C HIS A 377 -10.47 5.80 15.99
N TYR A 378 -9.85 4.76 15.40
CA TYR A 378 -9.45 4.77 14.01
C TYR A 378 -10.62 5.04 13.06
N ASN A 379 -11.80 4.47 13.33
CA ASN A 379 -13.01 4.75 12.55
C ASN A 379 -13.51 6.21 12.69
N ALA A 380 -13.10 6.93 13.76
CA ALA A 380 -13.37 8.35 13.89
C ALA A 380 -12.48 9.21 12.95
N LEU A 381 -11.42 8.64 12.38
CA LEU A 381 -10.63 9.27 11.33
C LEU A 381 -11.45 9.45 10.04
N LEU A 382 -12.44 8.60 9.87
CA LEU A 382 -13.17 8.43 8.64
C LEU A 382 -14.47 9.23 8.71
N ASN A 383 -14.56 10.31 7.97
CA ASN A 383 -15.80 11.08 7.85
C ASN A 383 -16.80 10.46 6.83
N GLY A 384 -16.67 9.17 6.52
CA GLY A 384 -17.49 8.43 5.56
C GLY A 384 -17.12 8.71 4.08
N ARG A 385 -16.12 9.57 3.83
CA ARG A 385 -15.58 9.90 2.50
C ARG A 385 -14.07 9.71 2.44
N GLU A 386 -13.48 9.28 3.53
CA GLU A 386 -12.07 9.03 3.70
C GLU A 386 -11.88 7.58 4.11
N TYR A 387 -10.75 6.98 3.73
CA TYR A 387 -10.33 5.66 4.21
C TYR A 387 -8.82 5.65 4.45
N PRO A 388 -8.33 4.80 5.36
CA PRO A 388 -6.91 4.62 5.54
C PRO A 388 -6.34 3.86 4.35
N SER A 389 -5.17 4.27 3.91
CA SER A 389 -4.50 3.64 2.77
C SER A 389 -3.28 2.86 3.22
N TYR A 390 -2.26 3.55 3.69
CA TYR A 390 -0.99 2.98 4.10
C TYR A 390 -0.62 3.45 5.51
N PHE A 391 0.29 2.73 6.15
CA PHE A 391 0.87 3.17 7.41
C PHE A 391 2.38 2.96 7.43
N VAL A 392 3.05 3.71 8.29
CA VAL A 392 4.46 3.55 8.61
C VAL A 392 4.66 3.62 10.12
N ILE A 393 5.64 2.92 10.64
CA ILE A 393 6.07 3.03 12.03
C ILE A 393 7.11 4.15 12.11
N THR A 394 6.76 5.23 12.78
CA THR A 394 7.62 6.41 12.93
C THR A 394 8.59 6.29 14.08
N ASN A 395 8.27 5.46 15.07
CA ASN A 395 9.12 5.15 16.21
C ASN A 395 8.85 3.74 16.75
N GLU A 396 9.70 2.79 16.38
CA GLU A 396 9.56 1.39 16.80
C GLU A 396 9.64 1.23 18.33
N GLU A 397 10.54 1.94 18.98
CA GLU A 397 10.72 1.84 20.41
C GLU A 397 9.45 2.27 21.15
N LYS A 398 8.87 3.42 20.78
CA LYS A 398 7.59 3.87 21.35
C LYS A 398 6.44 2.92 21.03
N PHE A 399 6.42 2.38 19.79
CA PHE A 399 5.39 1.42 19.40
C PHE A 399 5.49 0.14 20.22
N LEU A 400 6.67 -0.42 20.42
CA LEU A 400 6.87 -1.71 21.07
C LEU A 400 6.80 -1.67 22.61
N LYS A 401 7.13 -0.55 23.25
CA LYS A 401 7.13 -0.41 24.72
C LYS A 401 5.75 -0.40 25.36
N ASN A 402 4.73 0.11 24.71
CA ASN A 402 3.36 0.32 25.23
C ASN A 402 2.36 -0.68 24.66
#